data_b6eeed750c84aff64b7508c33cf2c419
#
_entry.id   b6eeed750c84aff64b7508c33cf2c419
#
_cell.length_a   1.000
_cell.length_b   1.000
_cell.length_c   1.000
_cell.angle_alpha   90.00
_cell.angle_beta   90.00
_cell.angle_gamma   90.00
#
_symmetry.space_group_name_H-M   'P 1'
#
loop_
_entity.id
_entity.type
_entity.pdbx_description
1 polymer ?
#
loop_
_entity_poly.entity_id
_entity_poly.type
_entity_poly.pdbx_seq_one_letter_code
_entity_poly.pdbx_strand_id
1 'polypeptide(L)'
;IHLGDRDCSLQRRHQKVIEEAPAPGIKEEKRQEIYEQCIEACRQLDYVSAGTFEFLYENDNFYFIEMNTRIQVEHPVTESVTGIDLVKLQLRIARDEELKIKQEEIILKGHAIECRINAENSETFMPSPGKILEYHAPGGIGVRMDSHLYKDYVVPPYYDSLIAKVICRANDREDARARLERALDEM
;
A
#
# COMPACT_ATOMS: atom_id res chain seq x y z
N ILE A 1 3.45 12.77 -12.68
CA ILE A 1 4.45 11.73 -12.32
C ILE A 1 3.73 10.46 -11.88
N HIS A 2 4.38 9.31 -12.05
CA HIS A 2 3.98 8.05 -11.41
C HIS A 2 4.97 7.69 -10.29
N LEU A 3 4.52 6.86 -9.35
CA LEU A 3 5.32 6.40 -8.21
C LEU A 3 5.52 4.86 -8.23
N GLY A 4 5.44 4.27 -9.40
CA GLY A 4 5.54 2.83 -9.58
C GLY A 4 4.19 2.12 -9.43
N ASP A 5 4.28 0.81 -9.30
CA ASP A 5 3.14 -0.10 -9.24
C ASP A 5 3.12 -0.90 -7.94
N ARG A 6 1.99 -1.52 -7.68
CA ARG A 6 1.75 -2.43 -6.57
C ARG A 6 1.07 -3.69 -7.06
N ASP A 7 1.35 -4.81 -6.42
CA ASP A 7 0.53 -6.01 -6.50
C ASP A 7 -0.41 -6.07 -5.30
N CYS A 8 -1.70 -6.26 -5.59
CA CYS A 8 -2.75 -6.41 -4.59
C CYS A 8 -3.59 -7.66 -4.87
N SER A 9 -2.98 -8.70 -5.45
CA SER A 9 -3.67 -9.93 -5.87
C SER A 9 -4.10 -10.80 -4.69
N LEU A 10 -3.38 -10.73 -3.56
CA LEU A 10 -3.71 -11.49 -2.36
C LEU A 10 -4.91 -10.87 -1.63
N GLN A 11 -6.07 -11.44 -1.90
CA GLN A 11 -7.35 -10.96 -1.42
C GLN A 11 -8.13 -12.07 -0.72
N ARG A 12 -8.97 -11.68 0.23
CA ARG A 12 -9.95 -12.53 0.87
C ARG A 12 -11.32 -11.87 0.79
N ARG A 13 -12.31 -12.57 0.19
CA ARG A 13 -13.66 -12.02 -0.02
C ARG A 13 -13.65 -10.65 -0.69
N HIS A 14 -12.82 -10.50 -1.73
CA HIS A 14 -12.61 -9.25 -2.47
C HIS A 14 -11.99 -8.10 -1.66
N GLN A 15 -11.42 -8.38 -0.50
CA GLN A 15 -10.65 -7.41 0.27
C GLN A 15 -9.15 -7.74 0.18
N LYS A 16 -8.36 -6.74 -0.14
CA LYS A 16 -6.88 -6.84 -0.14
C LYS A 16 -6.40 -7.19 1.27
N VAL A 17 -5.48 -8.14 1.39
CA VAL A 17 -4.93 -8.61 2.68
C VAL A 17 -3.42 -8.39 2.74
N ILE A 18 -2.73 -8.65 1.62
CA ILE A 18 -1.30 -8.41 1.47
C ILE A 18 -1.10 -7.62 0.17
N GLU A 19 -0.30 -6.59 0.25
CA GLU A 19 0.09 -5.75 -0.87
C GLU A 19 1.60 -5.60 -0.93
N GLU A 20 2.15 -5.51 -2.13
CA GLU A 20 3.60 -5.35 -2.30
C GLU A 20 3.97 -4.34 -3.40
N ALA A 21 5.15 -3.76 -3.29
CA ALA A 21 5.72 -2.83 -4.26
C ALA A 21 7.23 -3.08 -4.43
N PRO A 22 7.74 -3.09 -5.69
CA PRO A 22 6.97 -3.13 -6.94
C PRO A 22 6.28 -4.48 -7.15
N ALA A 23 5.29 -4.56 -8.04
CA ALA A 23 4.61 -5.80 -8.38
C ALA A 23 5.58 -6.81 -9.03
N PRO A 24 5.65 -8.07 -8.58
CA PRO A 24 6.52 -9.06 -9.19
C PRO A 24 5.99 -9.54 -10.55
N GLY A 25 6.87 -10.05 -11.39
CA GLY A 25 6.51 -10.75 -12.62
C GLY A 25 6.04 -9.89 -13.80
N ILE A 26 6.02 -8.57 -13.66
CA ILE A 26 5.70 -7.65 -14.76
C ILE A 26 6.99 -7.30 -15.52
N LYS A 27 6.97 -7.44 -16.85
CA LYS A 27 8.09 -7.04 -17.71
C LYS A 27 8.28 -5.53 -17.71
N GLU A 28 9.53 -5.07 -17.67
CA GLU A 28 9.84 -3.65 -17.56
C GLU A 28 9.25 -2.82 -18.71
N GLU A 29 9.27 -3.33 -19.94
CA GLU A 29 8.69 -2.62 -21.08
C GLU A 29 7.18 -2.43 -20.90
N LYS A 30 6.47 -3.44 -20.37
CA LYS A 30 5.03 -3.37 -20.10
C LYS A 30 4.70 -2.43 -18.97
N ARG A 31 5.58 -2.36 -17.99
CA ARG A 31 5.51 -1.46 -16.85
C ARG A 31 5.59 0.00 -17.32
N GLN A 32 6.57 0.32 -18.14
CA GLN A 32 6.73 1.66 -18.69
C GLN A 32 5.56 2.07 -19.60
N GLU A 33 5.09 1.16 -20.46
CA GLU A 33 3.93 1.38 -21.32
C GLU A 33 2.69 1.79 -20.52
N ILE A 34 2.36 1.07 -19.44
CA ILE A 34 1.17 1.39 -18.65
C ILE A 34 1.34 2.67 -17.82
N TYR A 35 2.55 2.97 -17.34
CA TYR A 35 2.81 4.22 -16.64
C TYR A 35 2.58 5.44 -17.54
N GLU A 36 3.07 5.40 -18.78
CA GLU A 36 2.86 6.47 -19.75
C GLU A 36 1.38 6.67 -20.07
N GLN A 37 0.64 5.58 -20.26
CA GLN A 37 -0.80 5.64 -20.51
C GLN A 37 -1.56 6.26 -19.32
N CYS A 38 -1.23 5.88 -18.09
CA CYS A 38 -1.84 6.46 -16.88
C CYS A 38 -1.53 7.95 -16.72
N ILE A 39 -0.29 8.37 -16.99
CA ILE A 39 0.09 9.78 -16.95
C ILE A 39 -0.68 10.57 -18.00
N GLU A 40 -0.77 10.05 -19.23
CA GLU A 40 -1.47 10.71 -20.31
C GLU A 40 -2.98 10.85 -20.03
N ALA A 41 -3.60 9.79 -19.49
CA ALA A 41 -5.00 9.86 -19.05
C ALA A 41 -5.22 10.95 -17.99
N CYS A 42 -4.33 11.06 -17.00
CA CYS A 42 -4.40 12.14 -16.01
C CYS A 42 -4.24 13.54 -16.62
N ARG A 43 -3.37 13.70 -17.61
CA ARG A 43 -3.21 14.99 -18.33
C ARG A 43 -4.45 15.39 -19.08
N GLN A 44 -5.06 14.44 -19.82
CA GLN A 44 -6.28 14.70 -20.58
C GLN A 44 -7.49 15.06 -19.72
N LEU A 45 -7.49 14.59 -18.47
CA LEU A 45 -8.56 14.85 -17.50
C LEU A 45 -8.26 16.05 -16.58
N ASP A 46 -7.13 16.73 -16.76
CA ASP A 46 -6.63 17.76 -15.84
C ASP A 46 -6.68 17.29 -14.37
N TYR A 47 -6.36 16.00 -14.15
CA TYR A 47 -6.47 15.39 -12.82
C TYR A 47 -5.42 15.93 -11.87
N VAL A 48 -5.86 16.45 -10.74
CA VAL A 48 -5.01 16.99 -9.66
C VAL A 48 -5.24 16.19 -8.38
N SER A 49 -4.21 15.69 -7.77
CA SER A 49 -4.13 14.95 -6.51
C SER A 49 -3.53 13.54 -6.70
N ALA A 50 -3.51 12.76 -5.62
CA ALA A 50 -3.13 11.35 -5.69
C ALA A 50 -4.27 10.51 -6.28
N GLY A 51 -3.91 9.57 -7.15
CA GLY A 51 -4.84 8.62 -7.73
C GLY A 51 -4.15 7.29 -7.99
N THR A 52 -4.93 6.24 -8.14
CA THR A 52 -4.43 4.91 -8.48
C THR A 52 -5.33 4.29 -9.54
N PHE A 53 -4.72 3.86 -10.63
CA PHE A 53 -5.37 3.03 -11.64
C PHE A 53 -5.25 1.56 -11.22
N GLU A 54 -6.35 0.83 -11.26
CA GLU A 54 -6.38 -0.60 -10.98
C GLU A 54 -6.57 -1.40 -12.27
N PHE A 55 -5.78 -2.46 -12.41
CA PHE A 55 -5.78 -3.33 -13.58
C PHE A 55 -5.79 -4.80 -13.16
N LEU A 56 -6.38 -5.65 -13.99
CA LEU A 56 -6.01 -7.05 -14.06
C LEU A 56 -4.82 -7.19 -15.00
N TYR A 57 -3.86 -8.04 -14.63
CA TYR A 57 -2.70 -8.33 -15.48
C TYR A 57 -2.66 -9.82 -15.81
N GLU A 58 -2.70 -10.13 -17.08
CA GLU A 58 -2.63 -11.50 -17.57
C GLU A 58 -1.96 -11.55 -18.96
N ASN A 59 -1.07 -12.51 -19.15
CA ASN A 59 -0.39 -12.72 -20.44
C ASN A 59 0.23 -11.45 -21.04
N ASP A 60 0.94 -10.68 -20.21
CA ASP A 60 1.58 -9.40 -20.60
C ASP A 60 0.60 -8.30 -21.02
N ASN A 61 -0.70 -8.42 -20.67
CA ASN A 61 -1.71 -7.41 -20.96
C ASN A 61 -2.32 -6.86 -19.68
N PHE A 62 -2.57 -5.55 -19.67
CA PHE A 62 -3.31 -4.86 -18.62
C PHE A 62 -4.76 -4.63 -19.05
N TYR A 63 -5.68 -5.00 -18.17
CA TYR A 63 -7.12 -4.78 -18.35
C TYR A 63 -7.59 -3.80 -17.28
N PHE A 64 -7.97 -2.60 -17.71
CA PHE A 64 -8.41 -1.54 -16.80
C PHE A 64 -9.68 -1.94 -16.05
N ILE A 65 -9.69 -1.72 -14.73
CA ILE A 65 -10.85 -1.94 -13.87
C ILE A 65 -11.45 -0.58 -13.47
N GLU A 66 -10.67 0.22 -12.76
CA GLU A 66 -11.13 1.49 -12.21
C GLU A 66 -9.97 2.44 -11.91
N MET A 67 -10.30 3.72 -11.67
CA MET A 67 -9.40 4.68 -11.06
C MET A 67 -9.94 5.11 -9.70
N ASN A 68 -9.15 4.91 -8.67
CA ASN A 68 -9.41 5.44 -7.34
C ASN A 68 -8.84 6.85 -7.23
N THR A 69 -9.70 7.86 -7.16
CA THR A 69 -9.32 9.28 -7.11
C THR A 69 -9.01 9.74 -5.68
N ARG A 70 -8.30 8.95 -4.94
CA ARG A 70 -7.92 9.15 -3.54
C ARG A 70 -6.66 8.38 -3.20
N ILE A 71 -6.08 8.65 -2.03
CA ILE A 71 -5.07 7.76 -1.45
C ILE A 71 -5.69 6.40 -1.09
N GLN A 72 -4.92 5.34 -1.20
CA GLN A 72 -5.36 3.98 -0.87
C GLN A 72 -4.73 3.50 0.45
N VAL A 73 -5.31 2.45 1.05
CA VAL A 73 -4.83 1.86 2.30
C VAL A 73 -3.38 1.42 2.17
N GLU A 74 -3.03 0.84 1.03
CA GLU A 74 -1.73 0.27 0.70
C GLU A 74 -0.67 1.29 0.21
N HIS A 75 -0.92 2.60 0.35
CA HIS A 75 0.08 3.62 0.01
C HIS A 75 1.43 3.47 0.74
N PRO A 76 1.51 2.89 1.95
CA PRO A 76 2.78 2.75 2.66
C PRO A 76 3.83 1.91 1.95
N VAL A 77 3.46 0.91 1.13
CA VAL A 77 4.48 0.17 0.37
C VAL A 77 5.13 1.05 -0.69
N THR A 78 4.36 1.92 -1.36
CA THR A 78 4.91 2.92 -2.30
C THR A 78 5.80 3.92 -1.57
N GLU A 79 5.39 4.45 -0.43
CA GLU A 79 6.22 5.34 0.40
C GLU A 79 7.53 4.68 0.80
N SER A 80 7.46 3.39 1.17
CA SER A 80 8.63 2.64 1.63
C SER A 80 9.68 2.42 0.54
N VAL A 81 9.27 2.23 -0.72
CA VAL A 81 10.22 2.02 -1.82
C VAL A 81 10.66 3.31 -2.50
N THR A 82 9.86 4.38 -2.43
CA THR A 82 10.19 5.69 -3.04
C THR A 82 10.85 6.66 -2.08
N GLY A 83 10.57 6.53 -0.77
CA GLY A 83 10.96 7.51 0.24
C GLY A 83 10.12 8.79 0.21
N ILE A 84 8.97 8.79 -0.47
CA ILE A 84 8.08 9.95 -0.64
C ILE A 84 6.89 9.82 0.32
N ASP A 85 6.65 10.88 1.11
CA ASP A 85 5.49 11.02 1.98
C ASP A 85 4.28 11.49 1.15
N LEU A 86 3.38 10.54 0.81
CA LEU A 86 2.23 10.78 -0.06
C LEU A 86 1.18 11.67 0.61
N VAL A 87 0.93 11.49 1.88
CA VAL A 87 -0.05 12.30 2.64
C VAL A 87 0.40 13.74 2.68
N LYS A 88 1.68 13.98 2.95
CA LYS A 88 2.27 15.32 2.93
C LYS A 88 2.17 15.98 1.55
N LEU A 89 2.42 15.21 0.48
CA LEU A 89 2.27 15.74 -0.89
C LEU A 89 0.82 16.08 -1.22
N GLN A 90 -0.15 15.25 -0.83
CA GLN A 90 -1.57 15.58 -1.02
C GLN A 90 -1.95 16.89 -0.33
N LEU A 91 -1.49 17.10 0.90
CA LEU A 91 -1.76 18.36 1.63
C LEU A 91 -1.12 19.57 0.94
N ARG A 92 0.08 19.42 0.37
CA ARG A 92 0.75 20.48 -0.38
C ARG A 92 0.01 20.81 -1.69
N ILE A 93 -0.37 19.79 -2.43
CA ILE A 93 -1.15 19.97 -3.66
C ILE A 93 -2.50 20.63 -3.37
N ALA A 94 -3.19 20.22 -2.29
CA ALA A 94 -4.45 20.83 -1.87
C ALA A 94 -4.32 22.31 -1.43
N ARG A 95 -3.09 22.78 -1.20
CA ARG A 95 -2.74 24.19 -0.93
C ARG A 95 -2.27 24.92 -2.17
N ASP A 96 -2.48 24.36 -3.35
CA ASP A 96 -2.03 24.87 -4.64
C ASP A 96 -0.49 25.03 -4.74
N GLU A 97 0.27 24.26 -3.95
CA GLU A 97 1.72 24.21 -4.07
C GLU A 97 2.12 23.38 -5.30
N GLU A 98 2.98 23.91 -6.12
CA GLU A 98 3.51 23.20 -7.28
C GLU A 98 4.32 21.97 -6.85
N LEU A 99 4.08 20.84 -7.54
CA LEU A 99 4.84 19.62 -7.35
C LEU A 99 6.24 19.78 -7.96
N LYS A 100 7.26 19.92 -7.10
CA LYS A 100 8.66 20.15 -7.54
C LYS A 100 9.41 18.88 -7.89
N ILE A 101 8.84 17.70 -7.60
CA ILE A 101 9.48 16.41 -7.86
C ILE A 101 9.35 16.07 -9.35
N LYS A 102 10.45 15.76 -9.99
CA LYS A 102 10.50 15.31 -11.37
C LYS A 102 10.47 13.78 -11.43
N GLN A 103 10.02 13.23 -12.57
CA GLN A 103 9.92 11.77 -12.75
C GLN A 103 11.28 11.07 -12.60
N GLU A 104 12.35 11.65 -13.12
CA GLU A 104 13.71 11.11 -13.04
C GLU A 104 14.31 11.08 -11.63
N GLU A 105 13.72 11.80 -10.69
CA GLU A 105 14.13 11.82 -9.27
C GLU A 105 13.47 10.66 -8.48
N ILE A 106 12.47 10.01 -9.06
CA ILE A 106 11.76 8.91 -8.41
C ILE A 106 12.49 7.60 -8.67
N ILE A 107 13.15 7.10 -7.65
CA ILE A 107 13.90 5.84 -7.72
C ILE A 107 13.27 4.85 -6.76
N LEU A 108 12.77 3.74 -7.30
CA LEU A 108 12.29 2.63 -6.49
C LEU A 108 13.47 1.87 -5.89
N LYS A 109 13.54 1.76 -4.55
CA LYS A 109 14.63 1.13 -3.84
C LYS A 109 14.14 -0.06 -3.03
N GLY A 110 14.63 -1.24 -3.37
CA GLY A 110 14.28 -2.47 -2.67
C GLY A 110 12.86 -2.94 -2.94
N HIS A 111 12.30 -3.64 -1.98
CA HIS A 111 10.96 -4.19 -2.03
C HIS A 111 10.23 -3.97 -0.70
N ALA A 112 8.95 -3.69 -0.74
CA ALA A 112 8.12 -3.51 0.46
C ALA A 112 6.86 -4.37 0.36
N ILE A 113 6.49 -4.99 1.48
CA ILE A 113 5.28 -5.80 1.61
C ILE A 113 4.50 -5.29 2.81
N GLU A 114 3.21 -5.06 2.63
CA GLU A 114 2.25 -4.68 3.67
C GLU A 114 1.32 -5.87 3.96
N CYS A 115 1.03 -6.09 5.23
CA CYS A 115 -0.03 -6.99 5.68
C CYS A 115 -1.05 -6.19 6.50
N ARG A 116 -2.32 -6.34 6.17
CA ARG A 116 -3.43 -5.75 6.94
C ARG A 116 -3.75 -6.61 8.14
N ILE A 117 -3.85 -5.99 9.31
CA ILE A 117 -4.24 -6.64 10.55
C ILE A 117 -5.67 -6.23 10.87
N ASN A 118 -6.54 -7.22 10.98
CA ASN A 118 -7.96 -7.02 11.17
C ASN A 118 -8.44 -7.57 12.52
N ALA A 119 -9.35 -6.85 13.17
CA ALA A 119 -10.05 -7.34 14.35
C ALA A 119 -11.13 -8.34 13.93
N GLU A 120 -10.72 -9.58 13.68
CA GLU A 120 -11.54 -10.68 13.19
C GLU A 120 -11.22 -11.96 13.96
N ASN A 121 -12.19 -12.86 14.04
CA ASN A 121 -11.96 -14.20 14.53
C ASN A 121 -11.07 -14.97 13.53
N SER A 122 -9.98 -15.58 13.98
CA SER A 122 -8.98 -16.23 13.14
C SER A 122 -9.48 -17.43 12.33
N GLU A 123 -10.55 -18.06 12.75
CA GLU A 123 -11.12 -19.24 12.09
C GLU A 123 -12.29 -18.90 11.16
N THR A 124 -13.20 -18.06 11.64
CA THR A 124 -14.45 -17.73 10.90
C THR A 124 -14.31 -16.45 10.07
N PHE A 125 -13.30 -15.62 10.34
CA PHE A 125 -13.08 -14.30 9.74
C PHE A 125 -14.28 -13.34 9.93
N MET A 126 -15.06 -13.56 10.97
CA MET A 126 -16.11 -12.63 11.36
C MET A 126 -15.52 -11.46 12.14
N PRO A 127 -16.00 -10.22 11.94
CA PRO A 127 -15.57 -9.10 12.73
C PRO A 127 -15.67 -9.40 14.24
N SER A 128 -14.62 -9.05 14.97
CA SER A 128 -14.50 -9.27 16.41
C SER A 128 -14.17 -7.96 17.12
N PRO A 129 -15.16 -7.03 17.21
CA PRO A 129 -14.98 -5.79 17.94
C PRO A 129 -14.80 -6.07 19.43
N GLY A 130 -14.14 -5.18 20.15
CA GLY A 130 -13.93 -5.37 21.57
C GLY A 130 -12.69 -4.64 22.09
N LYS A 131 -12.38 -4.89 23.35
CA LYS A 131 -11.27 -4.24 24.05
C LYS A 131 -9.94 -4.93 23.72
N ILE A 132 -8.93 -4.13 23.42
CA ILE A 132 -7.54 -4.60 23.26
C ILE A 132 -6.95 -4.81 24.65
N LEU A 133 -6.70 -6.06 25.00
CA LEU A 133 -6.16 -6.44 26.32
C LEU A 133 -4.63 -6.28 26.35
N GLU A 134 -3.98 -6.72 25.27
CA GLU A 134 -2.54 -6.61 25.08
C GLU A 134 -2.25 -6.08 23.68
N TYR A 135 -1.18 -5.33 23.55
CA TYR A 135 -0.73 -4.78 22.29
C TYR A 135 0.79 -4.77 22.24
N HIS A 136 1.34 -5.46 21.25
CA HIS A 136 2.76 -5.41 20.93
C HIS A 136 2.92 -5.02 19.47
N ALA A 137 3.61 -3.93 19.20
CA ALA A 137 3.96 -3.49 17.85
C ALA A 137 5.33 -4.04 17.48
N PRO A 138 5.43 -4.85 16.41
CA PRO A 138 6.74 -5.32 15.96
C PRO A 138 7.62 -4.16 15.52
N GLY A 139 8.93 -4.31 15.65
CA GLY A 139 9.87 -3.24 15.37
C GLY A 139 11.16 -3.71 14.70
N GLY A 140 12.09 -2.77 14.55
CA GLY A 140 13.40 -3.01 13.98
C GLY A 140 13.60 -2.37 12.61
N ILE A 141 14.78 -2.56 12.02
CA ILE A 141 15.16 -1.97 10.74
C ILE A 141 14.22 -2.46 9.62
N GLY A 142 13.59 -1.52 8.91
CA GLY A 142 12.70 -1.81 7.79
C GLY A 142 11.33 -2.35 8.19
N VAL A 143 10.93 -2.24 9.46
CA VAL A 143 9.58 -2.52 9.94
C VAL A 143 8.89 -1.20 10.27
N ARG A 144 7.71 -0.98 9.68
CA ARG A 144 6.82 0.13 9.96
C ARG A 144 5.47 -0.43 10.39
N MET A 145 4.92 0.13 11.44
CA MET A 145 3.58 -0.19 11.93
C MET A 145 2.70 1.06 11.87
N ASP A 146 1.66 1.02 11.06
CA ASP A 146 0.63 2.05 11.02
C ASP A 146 -0.60 1.54 11.77
N SER A 147 -0.88 2.10 12.93
CA SER A 147 -1.99 1.66 13.80
C SER A 147 -2.51 2.81 14.65
N HIS A 148 -3.77 2.71 15.03
CA HIS A 148 -4.41 3.57 16.03
C HIS A 148 -4.58 2.84 17.38
N LEU A 149 -4.06 1.61 17.49
CA LEU A 149 -4.22 0.79 18.68
C LEU A 149 -3.32 1.24 19.84
N TYR A 150 -3.85 1.06 21.03
CA TYR A 150 -3.14 1.12 22.30
C TYR A 150 -3.83 0.21 23.30
N LYS A 151 -3.15 -0.11 24.39
CA LYS A 151 -3.74 -0.92 25.48
C LYS A 151 -5.02 -0.28 25.98
N ASP A 152 -6.05 -1.08 26.17
CA ASP A 152 -7.39 -0.67 26.58
C ASP A 152 -8.24 0.08 25.54
N TYR A 153 -7.73 0.27 24.30
CA TYR A 153 -8.56 0.75 23.19
C TYR A 153 -9.74 -0.19 22.92
N VAL A 154 -10.89 0.37 22.59
CA VAL A 154 -12.07 -0.42 22.25
C VAL A 154 -12.32 -0.28 20.75
N VAL A 155 -12.13 -1.41 20.01
CA VAL A 155 -12.45 -1.48 18.60
C VAL A 155 -13.97 -1.39 18.42
N PRO A 156 -14.48 -0.36 17.73
CA PRO A 156 -15.91 -0.16 17.57
C PRO A 156 -16.50 -1.11 16.52
N PRO A 157 -17.78 -1.49 16.63
CA PRO A 157 -18.44 -2.38 15.67
C PRO A 157 -18.97 -1.67 14.41
N TYR A 158 -18.74 -0.37 14.24
CA TYR A 158 -19.38 0.48 13.23
C TYR A 158 -18.56 0.69 11.97
N TYR A 159 -17.31 0.26 11.96
CA TYR A 159 -16.34 0.46 10.87
C TYR A 159 -15.73 -0.86 10.44
N ASP A 160 -14.92 -0.82 9.37
CA ASP A 160 -14.12 -1.96 8.94
C ASP A 160 -13.27 -2.51 10.09
N SER A 161 -12.97 -3.80 10.00
CA SER A 161 -12.17 -4.51 11.00
C SER A 161 -10.68 -4.13 10.98
N LEU A 162 -10.21 -3.36 10.01
CA LEU A 162 -8.81 -2.95 9.89
C LEU A 162 -8.36 -2.15 11.11
N ILE A 163 -7.38 -2.69 11.84
CA ILE A 163 -6.85 -2.07 13.06
C ILE A 163 -5.38 -1.68 12.97
N ALA A 164 -4.65 -2.30 12.06
CA ALA A 164 -3.25 -1.99 11.83
C ALA A 164 -2.80 -2.43 10.43
N LYS A 165 -1.63 -1.90 10.02
CA LYS A 165 -0.88 -2.36 8.86
C LYS A 165 0.57 -2.56 9.30
N VAL A 166 1.12 -3.72 8.97
CA VAL A 166 2.55 -4.02 9.15
C VAL A 166 3.21 -3.93 7.79
N ILE A 167 4.16 -3.04 7.64
CA ILE A 167 4.88 -2.83 6.39
C ILE A 167 6.34 -3.18 6.59
N CYS A 168 6.86 -4.11 5.81
CA CYS A 168 8.25 -4.52 5.86
C CYS A 168 8.95 -4.21 4.54
N ARG A 169 10.09 -3.50 4.64
CA ARG A 169 10.93 -3.14 3.49
C ARG A 169 12.30 -3.77 3.64
N ALA A 170 12.83 -4.30 2.54
CA ALA A 170 14.22 -4.80 2.45
C ALA A 170 14.85 -4.46 1.09
N ASN A 171 16.06 -4.95 0.84
CA ASN A 171 16.75 -4.72 -0.42
C ASN A 171 16.15 -5.53 -1.57
N ASP A 172 15.55 -6.66 -1.26
CA ASP A 172 14.85 -7.51 -2.22
C ASP A 172 13.56 -8.09 -1.62
N ARG A 173 12.81 -8.81 -2.44
CA ARG A 173 11.50 -9.37 -2.08
C ARG A 173 11.59 -10.47 -1.03
N GLU A 174 12.57 -11.34 -1.11
CA GLU A 174 12.72 -12.47 -0.17
C GLU A 174 13.06 -11.97 1.23
N ASP A 175 13.96 -11.02 1.34
CA ASP A 175 14.28 -10.38 2.61
C ASP A 175 13.09 -9.59 3.19
N ALA A 176 12.29 -8.92 2.32
CA ALA A 176 11.09 -8.22 2.77
C ALA A 176 10.03 -9.21 3.29
N ARG A 177 9.85 -10.35 2.60
CA ARG A 177 8.95 -11.42 3.01
C ARG A 177 9.37 -12.04 4.35
N ALA A 178 10.65 -12.43 4.48
CA ALA A 178 11.17 -13.01 5.73
C ALA A 178 11.05 -12.05 6.91
N ARG A 179 11.25 -10.74 6.65
CA ARG A 179 11.07 -9.70 7.66
C ARG A 179 9.61 -9.52 8.07
N LEU A 180 8.68 -9.61 7.12
CA LEU A 180 7.25 -9.54 7.42
C LEU A 180 6.81 -10.77 8.23
N GLU A 181 7.24 -11.98 7.85
CA GLU A 181 6.96 -13.22 8.57
C GLU A 181 7.40 -13.10 10.05
N ARG A 182 8.65 -12.69 10.29
CA ARG A 182 9.14 -12.44 11.64
C ARG A 182 8.30 -11.38 12.38
N ALA A 183 7.95 -10.28 11.71
CA ALA A 183 7.19 -9.22 12.36
C ALA A 183 5.77 -9.67 12.74
N LEU A 184 5.16 -10.55 11.95
CA LEU A 184 3.85 -11.13 12.25
C LEU A 184 3.94 -12.15 13.40
N ASP A 185 5.04 -12.90 13.51
CA ASP A 185 5.28 -13.85 14.61
C ASP A 185 5.48 -13.15 15.97
N GLU A 186 5.83 -11.86 15.97
CA GLU A 186 5.98 -11.05 17.18
C GLU A 186 4.65 -10.47 17.71
N MET A 187 3.56 -10.57 16.95
CA MET A 187 2.25 -10.00 17.31
C MET A 187 1.36 -11.03 18.06
#